data_4fa14fcb78c709e99ffae21ea836c339
#
_entry.id   4fa14fcb78c709e99ffae21ea836c339
#
_cell.length_a   1.000
_cell.length_b   1.000
_cell.length_c   1.000
_cell.angle_alpha   90.00
_cell.angle_beta   90.00
_cell.angle_gamma   90.00
#
_symmetry.space_group_name_H-M   'P 1'
#
loop_
_entity.id
_entity.type
_entity.pdbx_description
1 polymer ?
#
loop_
_entity_poly.entity_id
_entity_poly.type
_entity_poly.pdbx_seq_one_letter_code
_entity_poly.pdbx_strand_id
1 'polypeptide(L)'
;VDVVLNPIPAKKLSKELMECVTYLIVNEQAAKSMTGIKIHSDWKREWTRFNLDEARVASAVIRGRGIPTVLITLAEKGVIMNTPERFYYKKAIEDVEVVDPRAAGDAFIGAFCTRICTNDSIGKVLTIANYTAALSIATEGAIESLPTSKQVREYMEQKRDA
;
A
#
# COMPACT_ATOMS: atom_id res chain seq x y z
N VAL A 1 -11.22 1.05 -18.64
CA VAL A 1 -11.57 1.15 -17.19
C VAL A 1 -10.45 0.55 -16.39
N ASP A 2 -9.93 1.28 -15.39
CA ASP A 2 -8.93 0.74 -14.46
C ASP A 2 -9.57 -0.17 -13.42
N VAL A 3 -8.94 -1.31 -13.19
CA VAL A 3 -9.38 -2.30 -12.21
C VAL A 3 -8.34 -2.39 -11.10
N VAL A 4 -8.76 -2.10 -9.87
CA VAL A 4 -7.94 -2.26 -8.67
C VAL A 4 -8.38 -3.53 -7.96
N LEU A 5 -7.46 -4.47 -7.75
CA LEU A 5 -7.72 -5.72 -7.05
C LEU A 5 -6.89 -5.82 -5.77
N ASN A 6 -7.56 -6.13 -4.66
CA ASN A 6 -6.92 -6.53 -3.40
C ASN A 6 -7.42 -7.93 -3.00
N PRO A 7 -6.68 -9.01 -3.34
CA PRO A 7 -7.10 -10.38 -3.06
C PRO A 7 -6.77 -10.78 -1.61
N ILE A 8 -7.73 -10.59 -0.71
CA ILE A 8 -7.61 -11.04 0.68
C ILE A 8 -8.75 -12.02 0.99
N PRO A 9 -8.47 -13.23 1.47
CA PRO A 9 -7.13 -13.83 1.58
C PRO A 9 -6.49 -14.10 0.21
N ALA A 10 -5.16 -14.05 0.17
CA ALA A 10 -4.43 -14.31 -1.07
C ALA A 10 -4.70 -15.73 -1.58
N LYS A 11 -5.32 -15.81 -2.74
CA LYS A 11 -5.55 -17.06 -3.47
C LYS A 11 -4.83 -17.01 -4.81
N LYS A 12 -4.65 -18.17 -5.42
CA LYS A 12 -4.16 -18.23 -6.80
C LYS A 12 -5.16 -17.54 -7.72
N LEU A 13 -4.71 -16.47 -8.37
CA LEU A 13 -5.51 -15.75 -9.35
C LEU A 13 -5.46 -16.51 -10.69
N SER A 14 -6.59 -16.59 -11.40
CA SER A 14 -6.61 -17.12 -12.75
C SER A 14 -5.92 -16.14 -13.72
N LYS A 15 -5.48 -16.64 -14.87
CA LYS A 15 -4.83 -15.82 -15.89
C LYS A 15 -5.78 -14.76 -16.41
N GLU A 16 -7.01 -15.14 -16.67
CA GLU A 16 -8.07 -14.26 -17.18
C GLU A 16 -8.36 -13.10 -16.23
N LEU A 17 -8.37 -13.37 -14.90
CA LEU A 17 -8.54 -12.32 -13.92
C LEU A 17 -7.32 -11.39 -13.89
N MET A 18 -6.10 -11.93 -13.93
CA MET A 18 -4.88 -11.12 -13.94
C MET A 18 -4.81 -10.18 -15.14
N GLU A 19 -5.29 -10.62 -16.32
CA GLU A 19 -5.34 -9.81 -17.54
C GLU A 19 -6.32 -8.63 -17.44
N CYS A 20 -7.29 -8.69 -16.54
CA CYS A 20 -8.24 -7.60 -16.29
C CYS A 20 -7.75 -6.57 -15.27
N VAL A 21 -6.70 -6.89 -14.49
CA VAL A 21 -6.24 -6.05 -13.37
C VAL A 21 -5.25 -5.01 -13.84
N THR A 22 -5.54 -3.72 -13.56
CA THR A 22 -4.61 -2.61 -13.78
C THR A 22 -3.67 -2.44 -12.58
N TYR A 23 -4.22 -2.46 -11.37
CA TYR A 23 -3.50 -2.28 -10.11
C TYR A 23 -3.78 -3.45 -9.18
N LEU A 24 -2.75 -4.21 -8.82
CA LEU A 24 -2.82 -5.20 -7.75
C LEU A 24 -2.23 -4.61 -6.48
N ILE A 25 -3.00 -4.59 -5.40
CA ILE A 25 -2.54 -4.15 -4.08
C ILE A 25 -2.55 -5.34 -3.14
N VAL A 26 -1.39 -5.69 -2.59
CA VAL A 26 -1.22 -6.82 -1.68
C VAL A 26 -0.40 -6.40 -0.46
N ASN A 27 -0.51 -7.15 0.64
CA ASN A 27 0.42 -7.04 1.76
C ASN A 27 1.60 -8.02 1.59
N GLU A 28 2.59 -7.95 2.49
CA GLU A 28 3.78 -8.81 2.45
C GLU A 28 3.44 -10.30 2.47
N GLN A 29 2.45 -10.69 3.28
CA GLN A 29 2.02 -12.09 3.39
C GLN A 29 1.38 -12.58 2.10
N ALA A 30 0.53 -11.76 1.48
CA ALA A 30 -0.08 -12.07 0.21
C ALA A 30 0.98 -12.12 -0.92
N ALA A 31 1.92 -11.17 -0.94
CA ALA A 31 3.03 -11.17 -1.88
C ALA A 31 3.88 -12.44 -1.74
N LYS A 32 4.21 -12.85 -0.50
CA LYS A 32 4.90 -14.10 -0.21
C LYS A 32 4.10 -15.32 -0.71
N SER A 33 2.81 -15.39 -0.41
CA SER A 33 1.95 -16.48 -0.85
C SER A 33 1.90 -16.61 -2.38
N MET A 34 1.91 -15.48 -3.08
CA MET A 34 1.87 -15.43 -4.54
C MET A 34 3.22 -15.75 -5.18
N THR A 35 4.35 -15.41 -4.55
CA THR A 35 5.68 -15.47 -5.20
C THR A 35 6.64 -16.48 -4.57
N GLY A 36 6.40 -16.90 -3.34
CA GLY A 36 7.34 -17.63 -2.52
C GLY A 36 8.45 -16.75 -1.89
N ILE A 37 8.53 -15.48 -2.26
CA ILE A 37 9.56 -14.54 -1.77
C ILE A 37 9.09 -13.94 -0.45
N LYS A 38 9.89 -14.14 0.60
CA LYS A 38 9.65 -13.51 1.91
C LYS A 38 10.27 -12.11 1.92
N ILE A 39 9.46 -11.12 2.19
CA ILE A 39 9.93 -9.76 2.47
C ILE A 39 10.17 -9.67 3.98
N HIS A 40 11.42 -9.42 4.37
CA HIS A 40 11.78 -9.34 5.78
C HIS A 40 11.51 -7.94 6.32
N SER A 41 10.31 -7.73 6.80
CA SER A 41 9.85 -6.48 7.45
C SER A 41 9.92 -6.54 8.97
N ASP A 42 10.82 -7.36 9.54
CA ASP A 42 10.96 -7.52 10.97
C ASP A 42 11.23 -6.13 11.62
N TRP A 43 10.29 -5.65 12.43
CA TRP A 43 10.32 -4.35 13.10
C TRP A 43 11.54 -4.15 14.00
N LYS A 44 12.16 -5.23 14.43
CA LYS A 44 13.39 -5.23 15.26
C LYS A 44 14.67 -4.98 14.44
N ARG A 45 14.60 -5.04 13.11
CA ARG A 45 15.74 -4.81 12.25
C ARG A 45 15.60 -3.47 11.53
N GLU A 46 16.70 -2.76 11.41
CA GLU A 46 16.77 -1.58 10.58
C GLU A 46 16.33 -1.92 9.14
N TRP A 47 15.38 -1.13 8.62
CA TRP A 47 14.88 -1.29 7.26
C TRP A 47 15.99 -0.94 6.28
N THR A 48 16.60 -1.93 5.70
CA THR A 48 17.76 -1.79 4.81
C THR A 48 17.34 -1.76 3.35
N ARG A 49 18.25 -1.31 2.49
CA ARG A 49 18.09 -1.40 1.03
C ARG A 49 17.77 -2.85 0.57
N PHE A 50 18.30 -3.84 1.27
CA PHE A 50 18.07 -5.26 0.98
C PHE A 50 16.59 -5.65 1.08
N ASN A 51 15.87 -5.17 2.07
CA ASN A 51 14.43 -5.44 2.24
C ASN A 51 13.60 -4.80 1.11
N LEU A 52 14.00 -3.63 0.63
CA LEU A 52 13.39 -3.00 -0.54
C LEU A 52 13.65 -3.80 -1.82
N ASP A 53 14.82 -4.40 -1.96
CA ASP A 53 15.15 -5.25 -3.10
C ASP A 53 14.31 -6.55 -3.10
N GLU A 54 14.03 -7.15 -1.93
CA GLU A 54 13.09 -8.27 -1.81
C GLU A 54 11.67 -7.89 -2.28
N ALA A 55 11.17 -6.74 -1.84
CA ALA A 55 9.87 -6.22 -2.27
C ALA A 55 9.85 -5.89 -3.77
N ARG A 56 10.96 -5.37 -4.31
CA ARG A 56 11.14 -5.13 -5.74
C ARG A 56 11.07 -6.41 -6.53
N VAL A 57 11.79 -7.45 -6.11
CA VAL A 57 11.79 -8.75 -6.78
C VAL A 57 10.42 -9.40 -6.69
N ALA A 58 9.78 -9.42 -5.53
CA ALA A 58 8.43 -9.97 -5.36
C ALA A 58 7.42 -9.27 -6.29
N SER A 59 7.43 -7.95 -6.33
CA SER A 59 6.53 -7.20 -7.22
C SER A 59 6.83 -7.43 -8.70
N ALA A 60 8.10 -7.58 -9.08
CA ALA A 60 8.49 -7.89 -10.46
C ALA A 60 8.02 -9.29 -10.89
N VAL A 61 8.10 -10.29 -10.01
CA VAL A 61 7.57 -11.64 -10.27
C VAL A 61 6.06 -11.60 -10.49
N ILE A 62 5.33 -10.83 -9.68
CA ILE A 62 3.88 -10.67 -9.87
C ILE A 62 3.57 -9.96 -11.19
N ARG A 63 4.30 -8.88 -11.51
CA ARG A 63 4.14 -8.16 -12.80
C ARG A 63 4.41 -9.06 -14.00
N GLY A 64 5.40 -9.93 -13.91
CA GLY A 64 5.73 -10.91 -14.95
C GLY A 64 4.59 -11.88 -15.29
N ARG A 65 3.53 -11.91 -14.48
CA ARG A 65 2.31 -12.70 -14.74
C ARG A 65 1.23 -11.93 -15.51
N GLY A 66 1.53 -10.73 -15.98
CA GLY A 66 0.62 -9.92 -16.80
C GLY A 66 -0.04 -8.75 -16.09
N ILE A 67 0.23 -8.53 -14.80
CA ILE A 67 -0.32 -7.38 -14.04
C ILE A 67 0.60 -6.17 -14.22
N PRO A 68 0.13 -5.06 -14.81
CA PRO A 68 1.00 -3.92 -15.14
C PRO A 68 1.54 -3.21 -13.91
N THR A 69 0.72 -3.01 -12.89
CA THR A 69 1.12 -2.26 -11.69
C THR A 69 0.85 -3.05 -10.41
N VAL A 70 1.87 -3.18 -9.57
CA VAL A 70 1.80 -3.90 -8.29
C VAL A 70 2.21 -2.98 -7.15
N LEU A 71 1.35 -2.88 -6.15
CA LEU A 71 1.66 -2.25 -4.87
C LEU A 71 1.81 -3.34 -3.80
N ILE A 72 2.82 -3.20 -2.94
CA ILE A 72 2.96 -4.03 -1.74
C ILE A 72 2.99 -3.10 -0.53
N THR A 73 1.98 -3.22 0.34
CA THR A 73 1.97 -2.53 1.62
C THR A 73 2.88 -3.27 2.61
N LEU A 74 3.68 -2.51 3.34
CA LEU A 74 4.78 -2.99 4.18
C LEU A 74 4.58 -2.56 5.65
N ALA A 75 3.32 -2.50 6.09
CA ALA A 75 2.91 -2.06 7.43
C ALA A 75 3.61 -0.74 7.83
N GLU A 76 4.31 -0.71 8.96
CA GLU A 76 5.03 0.47 9.47
C GLU A 76 6.22 0.90 8.59
N LYS A 77 6.55 0.15 7.54
CA LYS A 77 7.60 0.52 6.57
C LYS A 77 7.05 1.29 5.37
N GLY A 78 5.72 1.31 5.19
CA GLY A 78 5.07 2.07 4.13
C GLY A 78 4.62 1.23 2.96
N VAL A 79 4.92 1.65 1.74
CA VAL A 79 4.44 1.00 0.52
C VAL A 79 5.45 1.10 -0.62
N ILE A 80 5.55 0.04 -1.41
CA ILE A 80 6.17 0.10 -2.73
C ILE A 80 5.11 0.08 -3.82
N MET A 81 5.41 0.70 -4.95
CA MET A 81 4.65 0.60 -6.18
C MET A 81 5.61 0.34 -7.34
N ASN A 82 5.38 -0.75 -8.05
CA ASN A 82 6.19 -1.15 -9.20
C ASN A 82 5.33 -1.07 -10.46
N THR A 83 5.70 -0.14 -11.36
CA THR A 83 5.06 0.10 -12.66
C THR A 83 5.99 -0.34 -13.79
N PRO A 84 5.54 -0.36 -15.07
CA PRO A 84 6.44 -0.58 -16.21
C PRO A 84 7.61 0.40 -16.28
N GLU A 85 7.38 1.67 -15.87
CA GLU A 85 8.34 2.76 -16.04
C GLU A 85 9.23 2.95 -14.82
N ARG A 86 8.67 2.75 -13.60
CA ARG A 86 9.35 3.12 -12.36
C ARG A 86 8.99 2.23 -11.18
N PHE A 87 9.93 2.17 -10.25
CA PHE A 87 9.72 1.66 -8.90
C PHE A 87 9.67 2.82 -7.92
N TYR A 88 8.59 2.87 -7.14
CA TYR A 88 8.37 3.86 -6.09
C TYR A 88 8.43 3.21 -4.73
N TYR A 89 8.99 3.90 -3.77
CA TYR A 89 8.87 3.59 -2.35
C TYR A 89 8.41 4.83 -1.60
N LYS A 90 7.41 4.66 -0.76
CA LYS A 90 6.95 5.71 0.13
C LYS A 90 6.94 5.17 1.55
N LYS A 91 7.74 5.81 2.43
CA LYS A 91 7.82 5.49 3.85
C LYS A 91 6.46 5.69 4.51
N ALA A 92 6.13 4.89 5.53
CA ALA A 92 4.96 5.13 6.37
C ALA A 92 5.08 6.45 7.14
N ILE A 93 3.97 6.91 7.68
CA ILE A 93 3.96 8.07 8.58
C ILE A 93 4.44 7.59 9.95
N GLU A 94 5.47 8.24 10.48
CA GLU A 94 6.06 7.94 11.78
C GLU A 94 5.29 8.62 12.91
N ASP A 95 5.54 8.17 14.14
CA ASP A 95 4.97 8.73 15.37
C ASP A 95 3.43 8.74 15.37
N VAL A 96 2.84 7.61 15.00
CA VAL A 96 1.41 7.38 15.05
C VAL A 96 1.10 6.43 16.21
N GLU A 97 0.22 6.85 17.11
CA GLU A 97 -0.32 5.97 18.14
C GLU A 97 -1.24 4.93 17.49
N VAL A 98 -0.91 3.65 17.66
CA VAL A 98 -1.71 2.56 17.09
C VAL A 98 -2.76 2.12 18.09
N VAL A 99 -4.01 2.47 17.82
CA VAL A 99 -5.19 2.05 18.60
C VAL A 99 -5.82 0.80 17.98
N ASP A 100 -6.09 0.84 16.68
CA ASP A 100 -6.73 -0.27 15.96
C ASP A 100 -6.23 -0.37 14.51
N PRO A 101 -5.40 -1.37 14.18
CA PRO A 101 -4.80 -1.47 12.83
C PRO A 101 -5.70 -2.13 11.78
N ARG A 102 -6.91 -2.61 12.15
CA ARG A 102 -7.74 -3.47 11.27
C ARG A 102 -8.08 -2.84 9.93
N ALA A 103 -8.40 -1.55 9.89
CA ALA A 103 -8.83 -0.86 8.68
C ALA A 103 -7.71 -0.19 7.87
N ALA A 104 -6.44 -0.28 8.30
CA ALA A 104 -5.33 0.42 7.67
C ALA A 104 -5.19 0.14 6.17
N GLY A 105 -5.28 -1.15 5.79
CA GLY A 105 -5.21 -1.57 4.39
C GLY A 105 -6.36 -1.02 3.55
N ASP A 106 -7.58 -1.10 4.07
CA ASP A 106 -8.79 -0.65 3.38
C ASP A 106 -8.81 0.88 3.23
N ALA A 107 -8.39 1.60 4.27
CA ALA A 107 -8.21 3.05 4.25
C ALA A 107 -7.18 3.48 3.20
N PHE A 108 -6.03 2.78 3.13
CA PHE A 108 -5.02 3.00 2.10
C PHE A 108 -5.60 2.81 0.70
N ILE A 109 -6.27 1.68 0.46
CA ILE A 109 -6.83 1.32 -0.86
C ILE A 109 -7.90 2.33 -1.27
N GLY A 110 -8.81 2.70 -0.38
CA GLY A 110 -9.85 3.70 -0.64
C GLY A 110 -9.27 5.05 -1.05
N ALA A 111 -8.25 5.52 -0.32
CA ALA A 111 -7.56 6.76 -0.67
C ALA A 111 -6.77 6.64 -1.97
N PHE A 112 -6.08 5.52 -2.21
CA PHE A 112 -5.38 5.26 -3.47
C PHE A 112 -6.34 5.31 -4.65
N CYS A 113 -7.46 4.59 -4.61
CA CYS A 113 -8.46 4.54 -5.68
C CYS A 113 -9.02 5.92 -6.01
N THR A 114 -9.33 6.72 -5.00
CA THR A 114 -9.86 8.07 -5.23
C THR A 114 -8.83 9.02 -5.82
N ARG A 115 -7.55 8.84 -5.51
CA ARG A 115 -6.49 9.76 -5.92
C ARG A 115 -5.81 9.37 -7.23
N ILE A 116 -5.74 8.08 -7.56
CA ILE A 116 -5.16 7.65 -8.83
C ILE A 116 -5.98 8.12 -10.04
N CYS A 117 -7.28 8.38 -9.84
CA CYS A 117 -8.17 8.94 -10.85
C CYS A 117 -8.04 10.47 -11.01
N THR A 118 -7.18 11.11 -10.24
CA THR A 118 -6.90 12.56 -10.36
C THR A 118 -5.60 12.82 -11.12
N ASN A 119 -5.32 14.08 -11.43
CA ASN A 119 -4.05 14.50 -12.04
C ASN A 119 -2.91 14.63 -11.01
N ASP A 120 -3.05 14.03 -9.82
CA ASP A 120 -1.99 14.03 -8.80
C ASP A 120 -0.80 13.19 -9.25
N SER A 121 0.42 13.59 -8.90
CA SER A 121 1.61 12.76 -9.10
C SER A 121 1.52 11.48 -8.25
N ILE A 122 2.11 10.38 -8.72
CA ILE A 122 2.15 9.10 -7.96
C ILE A 122 2.69 9.29 -6.55
N GLY A 123 3.73 10.11 -6.39
CA GLY A 123 4.27 10.42 -5.06
C GLY A 123 3.25 11.05 -4.12
N LYS A 124 2.39 11.94 -4.64
CA LYS A 124 1.30 12.57 -3.86
C LYS A 124 0.17 11.57 -3.56
N VAL A 125 -0.19 10.74 -4.54
CA VAL A 125 -1.18 9.66 -4.35
C VAL A 125 -0.76 8.74 -3.21
N LEU A 126 0.46 8.21 -3.24
CA LEU A 126 1.00 7.33 -2.20
C LEU A 126 1.12 8.04 -0.84
N THR A 127 1.48 9.33 -0.85
CA THR A 127 1.53 10.13 0.39
C THR A 127 0.15 10.21 1.04
N ILE A 128 -0.87 10.62 0.30
CA ILE A 128 -2.24 10.75 0.83
C ILE A 128 -2.77 9.40 1.32
N ALA A 129 -2.53 8.31 0.57
CA ALA A 129 -2.93 6.97 0.96
C ALA A 129 -2.27 6.53 2.28
N ASN A 130 -0.96 6.82 2.47
CA ASN A 130 -0.26 6.54 3.72
C ASN A 130 -0.81 7.38 4.90
N TYR A 131 -1.08 8.67 4.70
CA TYR A 131 -1.69 9.50 5.75
C TYR A 131 -3.09 9.04 6.12
N THR A 132 -3.88 8.57 5.14
CA THR A 132 -5.22 8.03 5.38
C THR A 132 -5.15 6.75 6.22
N ALA A 133 -4.23 5.84 5.88
CA ALA A 133 -3.99 4.63 6.67
C ALA A 133 -3.47 4.95 8.08
N ALA A 134 -2.55 5.90 8.21
CA ALA A 134 -2.00 6.32 9.50
C ALA A 134 -3.08 6.92 10.42
N LEU A 135 -3.97 7.75 9.87
CA LEU A 135 -5.04 8.33 10.65
C LEU A 135 -6.11 7.30 11.05
N SER A 136 -6.38 6.30 10.20
CA SER A 136 -7.33 5.24 10.53
C SER A 136 -6.86 4.38 11.70
N ILE A 137 -5.58 4.06 11.81
CA ILE A 137 -5.08 3.22 12.92
C ILE A 137 -5.05 3.92 14.28
N ALA A 138 -5.20 5.23 14.31
CA ALA A 138 -5.27 6.04 15.52
C ALA A 138 -6.67 6.09 16.14
N THR A 139 -7.65 5.42 15.55
CA THR A 139 -9.05 5.41 15.98
C THR A 139 -9.56 3.97 16.07
N GLU A 140 -10.34 3.67 17.12
CA GLU A 140 -10.96 2.35 17.29
C GLU A 140 -12.05 2.11 16.25
N GLY A 141 -12.19 0.87 15.83
CA GLY A 141 -13.19 0.41 14.87
C GLY A 141 -12.68 0.28 13.44
N ALA A 142 -13.46 -0.35 12.59
CA ALA A 142 -13.12 -0.54 11.19
C ALA A 142 -13.71 0.58 10.31
N ILE A 143 -15.03 0.65 10.23
CA ILE A 143 -15.72 1.68 9.43
C ILE A 143 -15.63 3.03 10.12
N GLU A 144 -15.78 3.06 11.43
CA GLU A 144 -15.75 4.26 12.27
C GLU A 144 -14.39 4.97 12.22
N SER A 145 -13.32 4.21 12.00
CA SER A 145 -11.95 4.75 11.93
C SER A 145 -11.61 5.39 10.58
N LEU A 146 -12.42 5.17 9.53
CA LEU A 146 -12.13 5.68 8.19
C LEU A 146 -12.23 7.22 8.16
N PRO A 147 -11.12 7.93 7.87
CA PRO A 147 -11.12 9.38 7.91
C PRO A 147 -11.74 9.99 6.64
N THR A 148 -12.33 11.15 6.82
CA THR A 148 -12.75 12.01 5.69
C THR A 148 -11.55 12.69 5.03
N SER A 149 -11.70 13.10 3.78
CA SER A 149 -10.66 13.87 3.07
C SER A 149 -10.26 15.18 3.77
N LYS A 150 -11.18 15.77 4.56
CA LYS A 150 -10.90 16.97 5.36
C LYS A 150 -9.96 16.63 6.51
N GLN A 151 -10.27 15.59 7.28
CA GLN A 151 -9.42 15.12 8.39
C GLN A 151 -8.02 14.73 7.92
N VAL A 152 -7.91 14.05 6.78
CA VAL A 152 -6.60 13.70 6.21
C VAL A 152 -5.79 14.95 5.88
N ARG A 153 -6.39 15.99 5.27
CA ARG A 153 -5.69 17.25 4.97
C ARG A 153 -5.22 17.96 6.24
N GLU A 154 -6.09 18.10 7.23
CA GLU A 154 -5.75 18.73 8.51
C GLU A 154 -4.60 17.97 9.22
N TYR A 155 -4.63 16.65 9.22
CA TYR A 155 -3.57 15.82 9.78
C TYR A 155 -2.24 15.97 9.02
N MET A 156 -2.28 16.05 7.69
CA MET A 156 -1.09 16.31 6.87
C MET A 156 -0.47 17.68 7.16
N GLU A 157 -1.29 18.71 7.39
CA GLU A 157 -0.83 20.06 7.75
C GLU A 157 -0.15 20.03 9.12
N GLN A 158 -0.78 19.43 10.14
CA GLN A 158 -0.20 19.29 11.48
C GLN A 158 1.18 18.59 11.45
N LYS A 159 1.34 17.53 10.66
CA LYS A 159 2.62 16.79 10.55
C LYS A 159 3.69 17.52 9.73
N ARG A 160 3.32 18.55 8.96
CA ARG A 160 4.30 19.41 8.25
C ARG A 160 4.87 20.49 9.15
N ASP A 161 4.11 20.92 10.13
CA ASP A 161 4.44 22.04 11.03
C ASP A 161 5.13 21.56 12.34
N ALA A 162 5.22 20.23 12.55
CA ALA A 162 5.89 19.56 13.66
C ALA A 162 7.32 19.15 13.32
#